data_403ddbdb5bd8d3382edd39548ca65039
#
_entry.id   403ddbdb5bd8d3382edd39548ca65039
#
_cell.length_a   1.000
_cell.length_b   1.000
_cell.length_c   1.000
_cell.angle_alpha   90.00
_cell.angle_beta   90.00
_cell.angle_gamma   90.00
#
_symmetry.space_group_name_H-M   'P 1'
#
loop_
_entity.id
_entity.type
_entity.pdbx_description
1 polymer ?
#
loop_
_entity_poly.entity_id
_entity_poly.type
_entity_poly.pdbx_seq_one_letter_code
_entity_poly.pdbx_strand_id
1 'polypeptide(L)'
;THRGTLFPYTTLFRSQYFDVAIAEQHAVTFAAGLAIGGYKPVVAIYSTFLQRAYDQLIHDVAIQNLPVLFAIDRAGIVGADGQTHQGAFDLSFMRCIPNMIIMTPSDENECRQMLYTGYKCGKPAAVRYPRGNAIGVELTPLAELEIGRSKMVRQGEKVAILNFGTLLPAALSVAEKLNATVVDMRFVKPIDEARILEMADTHDVIVTLEENAIQGGAGSAVSEVLNSHGKTTALLQLGLPDFFIPQGTQQEALAEIQLDEKGIEEQIIAFIKG
;
A
#
# COMPACT_ATOMS: atom_id res chain seq x y z
N THR A 1 -30.55 24.13 11.67
CA THR A 1 -29.21 23.65 11.32
C THR A 1 -29.32 22.69 10.17
N HIS A 2 -29.10 23.18 8.93
CA HIS A 2 -28.99 22.33 7.76
C HIS A 2 -27.71 21.51 7.88
N ARG A 3 -27.86 20.26 8.27
CA ARG A 3 -26.87 19.23 7.89
C ARG A 3 -27.04 18.98 6.40
N GLY A 4 -26.34 19.74 5.57
CA GLY A 4 -26.20 19.40 4.18
C GLY A 4 -25.64 17.97 4.12
N THR A 5 -26.36 17.07 3.47
CA THR A 5 -25.85 15.73 3.16
C THR A 5 -24.66 15.90 2.25
N LEU A 6 -23.45 15.85 2.82
CA LEU A 6 -22.20 16.03 2.09
C LEU A 6 -21.95 14.93 1.04
N PHE A 7 -22.73 13.83 1.08
CA PHE A 7 -22.56 12.71 0.16
C PHE A 7 -23.88 12.15 -0.32
N PRO A 8 -24.16 12.15 -1.63
CA PRO A 8 -25.39 11.61 -2.20
C PRO A 8 -25.60 10.10 -1.94
N TYR A 9 -24.53 9.32 -1.65
CA TYR A 9 -24.67 7.89 -1.37
C TYR A 9 -25.38 7.59 -0.05
N THR A 10 -25.32 8.46 0.94
CA THR A 10 -26.07 8.28 2.20
C THR A 10 -27.59 8.29 1.95
N THR A 11 -28.03 8.94 0.89
CA THR A 11 -29.45 8.94 0.48
C THR A 11 -29.78 7.73 -0.40
N LEU A 12 -28.89 7.38 -1.35
CA LEU A 12 -29.13 6.29 -2.31
C LEU A 12 -28.91 4.90 -1.69
N PHE A 13 -27.97 4.77 -0.74
CA PHE A 13 -27.58 3.49 -0.13
C PHE A 13 -27.77 3.47 1.40
N ARG A 14 -28.77 4.18 1.90
CA ARG A 14 -29.02 4.38 3.34
C ARG A 14 -29.07 3.09 4.15
N SER A 15 -29.59 2.02 3.58
CA SER A 15 -29.66 0.70 4.23
C SER A 15 -28.34 -0.07 4.24
N GLN A 16 -27.32 0.42 3.52
CA GLN A 16 -26.01 -0.24 3.35
C GLN A 16 -24.84 0.65 3.81
N TYR A 17 -25.13 1.84 4.33
CA TYR A 17 -24.13 2.78 4.83
C TYR A 17 -24.34 3.03 6.32
N PHE A 18 -23.29 2.83 7.09
CA PHE A 18 -23.28 3.00 8.54
C PHE A 18 -22.19 4.02 8.92
N ASP A 19 -22.60 5.19 9.38
CA ASP A 19 -21.70 6.15 10.00
C ASP A 19 -21.51 5.75 11.45
N VAL A 20 -20.33 5.27 11.79
CA VAL A 20 -19.97 4.82 13.13
C VAL A 20 -19.33 5.92 13.99
N ALA A 21 -19.33 7.15 13.49
CA ALA A 21 -18.63 8.30 14.09
C ALA A 21 -17.13 8.01 14.29
N ILE A 22 -16.50 8.62 15.29
CA ILE A 22 -15.08 8.40 15.63
C ILE A 22 -14.99 7.22 16.60
N ALA A 23 -15.24 6.02 16.08
CA ALA A 23 -15.27 4.78 16.87
C ALA A 23 -14.66 3.62 16.07
N GLU A 24 -13.35 3.69 15.85
CA GLU A 24 -12.60 2.77 14.97
C GLU A 24 -12.73 1.31 15.42
N GLN A 25 -12.61 1.03 16.71
CA GLN A 25 -12.77 -0.31 17.28
C GLN A 25 -14.17 -0.85 17.00
N HIS A 26 -15.21 -0.02 17.22
CA HIS A 26 -16.59 -0.40 16.93
C HIS A 26 -16.79 -0.69 15.45
N ALA A 27 -16.21 0.12 14.56
CA ALA A 27 -16.29 -0.06 13.11
C ALA A 27 -15.82 -1.45 12.68
N VAL A 28 -14.68 -1.90 13.20
CA VAL A 28 -14.08 -3.19 12.83
C VAL A 28 -14.85 -4.36 13.44
N THR A 29 -15.21 -4.29 14.72
CA THR A 29 -16.03 -5.34 15.38
C THR A 29 -17.41 -5.45 14.74
N PHE A 30 -18.05 -4.32 14.41
CA PHE A 30 -19.34 -4.30 13.72
C PHE A 30 -19.26 -4.94 12.34
N ALA A 31 -18.20 -4.61 11.56
CA ALA A 31 -17.94 -5.24 10.27
C ALA A 31 -17.74 -6.76 10.40
N ALA A 32 -16.99 -7.22 11.43
CA ALA A 32 -16.85 -8.65 11.70
C ALA A 32 -18.21 -9.31 11.94
N GLY A 33 -19.09 -8.70 12.75
CA GLY A 33 -20.44 -9.17 12.99
C GLY A 33 -21.29 -9.26 11.72
N LEU A 34 -21.19 -8.25 10.83
CA LEU A 34 -21.86 -8.27 9.52
C LEU A 34 -21.33 -9.41 8.63
N ALA A 35 -20.02 -9.64 8.64
CA ALA A 35 -19.41 -10.72 7.86
C ALA A 35 -19.86 -12.10 8.35
N ILE A 36 -19.97 -12.32 9.65
CA ILE A 36 -20.55 -13.54 10.27
C ILE A 36 -22.02 -13.71 9.82
N GLY A 37 -22.77 -12.60 9.70
CA GLY A 37 -24.14 -12.59 9.17
C GLY A 37 -24.27 -12.84 7.67
N GLY A 38 -23.15 -13.10 6.97
CA GLY A 38 -23.14 -13.41 5.53
C GLY A 38 -23.04 -12.18 4.62
N TYR A 39 -22.84 -10.99 5.17
CA TYR A 39 -22.59 -9.78 4.39
C TYR A 39 -21.11 -9.65 3.99
N LYS A 40 -20.83 -8.73 3.05
CA LYS A 40 -19.46 -8.37 2.65
C LYS A 40 -19.19 -6.91 3.03
N PRO A 41 -18.82 -6.64 4.27
CA PRO A 41 -18.60 -5.28 4.73
C PRO A 41 -17.32 -4.67 4.16
N VAL A 42 -17.36 -3.36 3.94
CA VAL A 42 -16.21 -2.52 3.62
C VAL A 42 -16.01 -1.54 4.77
N VAL A 43 -14.85 -1.57 5.39
CA VAL A 43 -14.44 -0.59 6.42
C VAL A 43 -13.60 0.48 5.74
N ALA A 44 -14.17 1.68 5.57
CA ALA A 44 -13.43 2.84 5.08
C ALA A 44 -12.83 3.58 6.28
N ILE A 45 -11.51 3.58 6.39
CA ILE A 45 -10.81 4.10 7.56
C ILE A 45 -9.45 4.70 7.15
N TYR A 46 -8.99 5.74 7.87
CA TYR A 46 -7.65 6.27 7.64
C TYR A 46 -6.58 5.32 8.17
N SER A 47 -5.45 5.23 7.46
CA SER A 47 -4.31 4.42 7.85
C SER A 47 -3.91 4.65 9.32
N THR A 48 -3.69 5.90 9.72
CA THR A 48 -3.30 6.24 11.10
C THR A 48 -4.38 5.91 12.14
N PHE A 49 -5.66 5.92 11.78
CA PHE A 49 -6.75 5.63 12.72
C PHE A 49 -7.05 4.14 12.86
N LEU A 50 -6.70 3.34 11.87
CA LEU A 50 -6.78 1.88 11.98
C LEU A 50 -5.92 1.33 13.14
N GLN A 51 -4.89 2.04 13.54
CA GLN A 51 -4.05 1.68 14.70
C GLN A 51 -4.88 1.48 15.98
N ARG A 52 -5.98 2.25 16.18
CA ARG A 52 -6.86 2.10 17.34
C ARG A 52 -7.71 0.82 17.31
N ALA A 53 -7.88 0.23 16.13
CA ALA A 53 -8.65 -0.99 15.93
C ALA A 53 -7.76 -2.19 15.56
N TYR A 54 -6.47 -2.12 15.87
CA TYR A 54 -5.51 -3.17 15.53
C TYR A 54 -5.83 -4.50 16.19
N ASP A 55 -6.21 -4.48 17.46
CA ASP A 55 -6.66 -5.69 18.19
C ASP A 55 -7.91 -6.30 17.52
N GLN A 56 -8.93 -5.48 17.21
CA GLN A 56 -10.16 -5.94 16.56
C GLN A 56 -9.89 -6.49 15.15
N LEU A 57 -8.96 -5.89 14.39
CA LEU A 57 -8.54 -6.40 13.10
C LEU A 57 -7.95 -7.81 13.23
N ILE A 58 -7.12 -8.06 14.25
CA ILE A 58 -6.54 -9.37 14.52
C ILE A 58 -7.58 -10.34 15.05
N HIS A 59 -8.21 -9.97 16.19
CA HIS A 59 -9.05 -10.86 16.97
C HIS A 59 -10.41 -11.12 16.31
N ASP A 60 -11.08 -10.06 15.86
CA ASP A 60 -12.45 -10.19 15.36
C ASP A 60 -12.50 -10.57 13.88
N VAL A 61 -11.51 -10.18 13.09
CA VAL A 61 -11.52 -10.38 11.63
C VAL A 61 -10.53 -11.44 11.17
N ALA A 62 -9.21 -11.25 11.44
CA ALA A 62 -8.18 -12.09 10.83
C ALA A 62 -8.13 -13.51 11.38
N ILE A 63 -8.26 -13.70 12.69
CA ILE A 63 -8.32 -15.03 13.32
C ILE A 63 -9.48 -15.86 12.77
N GLN A 64 -10.63 -15.22 12.56
CA GLN A 64 -11.83 -15.88 12.03
C GLN A 64 -11.85 -15.96 10.50
N ASN A 65 -10.82 -15.39 9.83
CA ASN A 65 -10.70 -15.33 8.37
C ASN A 65 -11.95 -14.76 7.68
N LEU A 66 -12.54 -13.70 8.25
CA LEU A 66 -13.78 -13.11 7.76
C LEU A 66 -13.56 -12.22 6.53
N PRO A 67 -14.48 -12.21 5.56
CA PRO A 67 -14.37 -11.45 4.32
C PRO A 67 -14.68 -9.95 4.54
N VAL A 68 -13.84 -9.28 5.31
CA VAL A 68 -13.90 -7.82 5.52
C VAL A 68 -12.89 -7.15 4.62
N LEU A 69 -13.34 -6.18 3.80
CA LEU A 69 -12.47 -5.33 3.02
C LEU A 69 -12.16 -4.03 3.77
N PHE A 70 -10.89 -3.78 4.04
CA PHE A 70 -10.41 -2.51 4.58
C PHE A 70 -10.00 -1.58 3.44
N ALA A 71 -10.76 -0.53 3.20
CA ALA A 71 -10.42 0.56 2.29
C ALA A 71 -9.66 1.62 3.10
N ILE A 72 -8.33 1.55 3.06
CA ILE A 72 -7.44 2.34 3.92
C ILE A 72 -7.06 3.62 3.19
N ASP A 73 -7.69 4.70 3.59
CA ASP A 73 -7.47 6.05 3.07
C ASP A 73 -6.30 6.73 3.79
N ARG A 74 -5.70 7.71 3.17
CA ARG A 74 -4.55 8.47 3.68
C ARG A 74 -3.36 7.59 4.06
N ALA A 75 -3.09 6.58 3.26
CA ALA A 75 -1.87 5.81 3.37
C ALA A 75 -0.68 6.59 2.80
N GLY A 76 0.49 6.44 3.40
CA GLY A 76 1.68 7.18 3.02
C GLY A 76 1.69 8.63 3.53
N ILE A 77 2.29 9.52 2.78
CA ILE A 77 2.44 10.93 3.12
C ILE A 77 1.15 11.70 2.83
N VAL A 78 0.57 12.30 3.86
CA VAL A 78 -0.63 13.14 3.74
C VAL A 78 -0.33 14.65 3.70
N GLY A 79 0.88 15.03 4.05
CA GLY A 79 1.37 16.40 3.96
C GLY A 79 0.71 17.37 4.96
N ALA A 80 -0.29 18.12 4.50
CA ALA A 80 -0.89 19.24 5.25
C ALA A 80 -1.52 18.85 6.61
N ASP A 81 -1.94 17.60 6.79
CA ASP A 81 -2.53 17.14 8.05
C ASP A 81 -1.48 16.83 9.14
N GLY A 82 -0.19 16.81 8.77
CA GLY A 82 0.94 16.68 9.68
C GLY A 82 1.14 15.30 10.29
N GLN A 83 2.03 15.22 11.27
CA GLN A 83 2.54 13.99 11.89
C GLN A 83 1.47 13.03 12.38
N THR A 84 0.36 13.54 12.90
CA THR A 84 -0.72 12.73 13.47
C THR A 84 -1.56 12.00 12.42
N HIS A 85 -1.42 12.36 11.15
CA HIS A 85 -2.23 11.83 10.06
C HIS A 85 -1.41 11.08 9.00
N GLN A 86 -0.08 11.09 9.08
CA GLN A 86 0.76 10.33 8.17
C GLN A 86 0.43 8.83 8.26
N GLY A 87 0.15 8.21 7.12
CA GLY A 87 -0.14 6.78 7.01
C GLY A 87 1.14 5.95 6.88
N ALA A 88 2.01 6.04 7.89
CA ALA A 88 3.40 5.60 7.81
C ALA A 88 3.63 4.14 8.23
N PHE A 89 2.66 3.47 8.85
CA PHE A 89 2.93 2.23 9.58
C PHE A 89 2.03 1.05 9.21
N ASP A 90 1.01 1.26 8.39
CA ASP A 90 -0.03 0.27 8.12
C ASP A 90 0.51 -1.01 7.45
N LEU A 91 1.48 -0.91 6.52
CA LEU A 91 2.12 -2.10 5.98
C LEU A 91 2.88 -2.88 7.06
N SER A 92 3.65 -2.17 7.90
CA SER A 92 4.47 -2.80 8.94
C SER A 92 3.62 -3.58 9.95
N PHE A 93 2.52 -3.01 10.44
CA PHE A 93 1.70 -3.68 11.45
C PHE A 93 0.70 -4.70 10.88
N MET A 94 0.29 -4.58 9.60
CA MET A 94 -0.65 -5.54 9.01
C MET A 94 0.03 -6.76 8.39
N ARG A 95 1.22 -6.62 7.81
CA ARG A 95 1.82 -7.73 7.05
C ARG A 95 2.19 -8.95 7.90
N CYS A 96 2.41 -8.79 9.20
CA CYS A 96 2.67 -9.90 10.13
C CYS A 96 1.39 -10.71 10.47
N ILE A 97 0.19 -10.18 10.17
CA ILE A 97 -1.07 -10.84 10.55
C ILE A 97 -1.38 -11.97 9.56
N PRO A 98 -1.61 -13.22 10.01
CA PRO A 98 -2.06 -14.31 9.15
C PRO A 98 -3.39 -13.99 8.44
N ASN A 99 -3.67 -14.65 7.33
CA ASN A 99 -4.87 -14.56 6.50
C ASN A 99 -5.07 -13.21 5.75
N MET A 100 -4.40 -12.14 6.15
CA MET A 100 -4.53 -10.83 5.49
C MET A 100 -4.02 -10.84 4.05
N ILE A 101 -4.77 -10.22 3.14
CA ILE A 101 -4.31 -9.82 1.82
C ILE A 101 -4.07 -8.31 1.85
N ILE A 102 -2.89 -7.84 1.42
CA ILE A 102 -2.51 -6.43 1.48
C ILE A 102 -2.10 -5.95 0.09
N MET A 103 -2.79 -4.94 -0.41
CA MET A 103 -2.67 -4.40 -1.76
C MET A 103 -2.28 -2.92 -1.74
N THR A 104 -1.38 -2.54 -2.64
CA THR A 104 -0.80 -1.20 -2.76
C THR A 104 -0.95 -0.69 -4.20
N PRO A 105 -2.10 -0.10 -4.57
CA PRO A 105 -2.31 0.39 -5.92
C PRO A 105 -1.35 1.53 -6.27
N SER A 106 -0.88 1.51 -7.50
CA SER A 106 0.00 2.54 -8.06
C SER A 106 -0.75 3.73 -8.66
N ASP A 107 -2.01 3.52 -9.04
CA ASP A 107 -2.91 4.51 -9.63
C ASP A 107 -4.38 4.21 -9.33
N GLU A 108 -5.28 5.07 -9.81
CA GLU A 108 -6.73 4.93 -9.60
C GLU A 108 -7.35 3.71 -10.29
N ASN A 109 -6.80 3.28 -11.44
CA ASN A 109 -7.27 2.08 -12.11
C ASN A 109 -6.88 0.82 -11.32
N GLU A 110 -5.62 0.73 -10.88
CA GLU A 110 -5.16 -0.35 -9.99
C GLU A 110 -5.95 -0.34 -8.67
N CYS A 111 -6.21 0.84 -8.08
CA CYS A 111 -7.02 0.97 -6.87
C CYS A 111 -8.43 0.39 -7.06
N ARG A 112 -9.09 0.72 -8.15
CA ARG A 112 -10.42 0.22 -8.50
C ARG A 112 -10.42 -1.31 -8.69
N GLN A 113 -9.42 -1.86 -9.37
CA GLN A 113 -9.27 -3.30 -9.58
C GLN A 113 -8.98 -4.03 -8.25
N MET A 114 -8.12 -3.45 -7.40
CA MET A 114 -7.77 -4.03 -6.10
C MET A 114 -8.93 -4.01 -5.11
N LEU A 115 -9.72 -2.93 -5.07
CA LEU A 115 -10.96 -2.88 -4.26
C LEU A 115 -11.95 -3.95 -4.71
N TYR A 116 -12.11 -4.14 -6.02
CA TYR A 116 -12.96 -5.21 -6.55
C TYR A 116 -12.44 -6.60 -6.20
N THR A 117 -11.13 -6.83 -6.37
CA THR A 117 -10.46 -8.09 -6.01
C THR A 117 -10.62 -8.40 -4.53
N GLY A 118 -10.36 -7.43 -3.65
CA GLY A 118 -10.52 -7.57 -2.20
C GLY A 118 -11.98 -7.85 -1.78
N TYR A 119 -12.95 -7.22 -2.46
CA TYR A 119 -14.36 -7.50 -2.22
C TYR A 119 -14.78 -8.93 -2.64
N LYS A 120 -14.13 -9.48 -3.66
CA LYS A 120 -14.43 -10.79 -4.23
C LYS A 120 -13.69 -11.95 -3.57
N CYS A 121 -12.50 -11.72 -3.04
CA CYS A 121 -11.56 -12.79 -2.60
C CYS A 121 -12.06 -13.66 -1.45
N GLY A 122 -13.09 -13.24 -0.71
CA GLY A 122 -13.67 -14.02 0.40
C GLY A 122 -12.77 -14.16 1.62
N LYS A 123 -11.79 -13.28 1.77
CA LYS A 123 -10.80 -13.24 2.87
C LYS A 123 -10.65 -11.82 3.41
N PRO A 124 -10.06 -11.63 4.60
CA PRO A 124 -9.68 -10.30 5.05
C PRO A 124 -8.71 -9.66 4.07
N ALA A 125 -9.05 -8.48 3.55
CA ALA A 125 -8.25 -7.79 2.55
C ALA A 125 -8.12 -6.30 2.87
N ALA A 126 -6.98 -5.72 2.59
CA ALA A 126 -6.71 -4.29 2.72
C ALA A 126 -6.22 -3.71 1.40
N VAL A 127 -6.79 -2.59 0.99
CA VAL A 127 -6.30 -1.76 -0.11
C VAL A 127 -5.94 -0.41 0.47
N ARG A 128 -4.68 -0.02 0.39
CA ARG A 128 -4.21 1.26 0.92
C ARG A 128 -3.96 2.26 -0.20
N TYR A 129 -4.53 3.45 -0.09
CA TYR A 129 -4.42 4.50 -1.10
C TYR A 129 -4.21 5.88 -0.46
N PRO A 130 -3.56 6.82 -1.17
CA PRO A 130 -3.16 8.11 -0.62
C PRO A 130 -4.34 9.08 -0.54
N ARG A 131 -4.13 10.18 0.18
CA ARG A 131 -4.89 11.40 0.00
C ARG A 131 -4.34 12.15 -1.22
N GLY A 132 -5.20 12.54 -2.15
CA GLY A 132 -4.78 13.31 -3.33
C GLY A 132 -5.74 13.20 -4.49
N ASN A 133 -5.32 13.77 -5.61
CA ASN A 133 -6.03 13.64 -6.87
C ASN A 133 -5.49 12.43 -7.65
N ALA A 134 -6.37 11.81 -8.41
CA ALA A 134 -5.99 10.81 -9.39
C ALA A 134 -5.06 11.41 -10.46
N ILE A 135 -4.14 10.60 -10.98
CA ILE A 135 -3.19 11.04 -12.02
C ILE A 135 -3.81 11.08 -13.42
N GLY A 136 -5.02 10.52 -13.60
CA GLY A 136 -5.78 10.58 -14.85
C GLY A 136 -5.50 9.42 -15.80
N VAL A 137 -5.19 8.22 -15.28
CA VAL A 137 -4.99 7.05 -16.15
C VAL A 137 -6.32 6.57 -16.75
N GLU A 138 -6.23 5.93 -17.93
CA GLU A 138 -7.39 5.31 -18.56
C GLU A 138 -7.90 4.14 -17.72
N LEU A 139 -9.23 4.15 -17.46
CA LEU A 139 -9.86 3.07 -16.71
C LEU A 139 -10.14 1.87 -17.62
N THR A 140 -9.61 0.72 -17.26
CA THR A 140 -9.89 -0.55 -17.93
C THR A 140 -11.19 -1.19 -17.43
N PRO A 141 -11.79 -2.14 -18.14
CA PRO A 141 -12.90 -2.93 -17.61
C PRO A 141 -12.59 -3.52 -16.24
N LEU A 142 -13.59 -3.56 -15.36
CA LEU A 142 -13.42 -4.08 -14.01
C LEU A 142 -13.13 -5.59 -14.04
N ALA A 143 -12.02 -5.99 -13.46
CA ALA A 143 -11.57 -7.37 -13.41
C ALA A 143 -10.90 -7.70 -12.06
N GLU A 144 -10.93 -8.97 -11.68
CA GLU A 144 -10.16 -9.46 -10.53
C GLU A 144 -8.68 -9.58 -10.91
N LEU A 145 -7.80 -9.08 -10.06
CA LEU A 145 -6.37 -9.29 -10.19
C LEU A 145 -5.98 -10.66 -9.63
N GLU A 146 -4.98 -11.29 -10.23
CA GLU A 146 -4.37 -12.50 -9.65
C GLU A 146 -3.62 -12.12 -8.36
N ILE A 147 -4.12 -12.65 -7.24
CA ILE A 147 -3.59 -12.30 -5.90
C ILE A 147 -2.15 -12.77 -5.77
N GLY A 148 -1.28 -11.87 -5.31
CA GLY A 148 0.14 -12.12 -5.15
C GLY A 148 0.94 -12.06 -6.45
N ARG A 149 0.41 -11.45 -7.50
CA ARG A 149 1.11 -11.25 -8.79
C ARG A 149 1.43 -9.79 -9.05
N SER A 150 2.70 -9.56 -9.27
CA SER A 150 3.25 -8.28 -9.71
C SER A 150 3.07 -8.03 -11.21
N LYS A 151 3.32 -6.81 -11.64
CA LYS A 151 3.33 -6.41 -13.05
C LYS A 151 4.67 -5.77 -13.39
N MET A 152 5.42 -6.36 -14.33
CA MET A 152 6.56 -5.66 -14.90
C MET A 152 6.06 -4.52 -15.79
N VAL A 153 6.47 -3.29 -15.48
CA VAL A 153 6.02 -2.10 -16.21
C VAL A 153 7.11 -1.50 -17.09
N ARG A 154 8.37 -1.79 -16.79
CA ARG A 154 9.53 -1.43 -17.62
C ARG A 154 10.61 -2.50 -17.49
N GLN A 155 11.22 -2.87 -18.59
CA GLN A 155 12.42 -3.73 -18.62
C GLN A 155 13.67 -2.86 -18.82
N GLY A 156 14.69 -3.13 -18.05
CA GLY A 156 16.00 -2.48 -18.12
C GLY A 156 17.10 -3.46 -17.71
N GLU A 157 18.20 -2.94 -17.21
CA GLU A 157 19.40 -3.70 -16.88
C GLU A 157 19.92 -3.32 -15.49
N LYS A 158 20.75 -4.17 -14.87
CA LYS A 158 21.51 -3.96 -13.62
C LYS A 158 20.70 -3.63 -12.37
N VAL A 159 19.73 -2.74 -12.45
CA VAL A 159 18.91 -2.27 -11.32
C VAL A 159 17.47 -2.67 -11.52
N ALA A 160 16.86 -3.32 -10.52
CA ALA A 160 15.43 -3.60 -10.49
C ALA A 160 14.77 -2.78 -9.38
N ILE A 161 13.82 -1.91 -9.73
CA ILE A 161 13.03 -1.12 -8.79
C ILE A 161 11.70 -1.85 -8.56
N LEU A 162 11.48 -2.33 -7.34
CA LEU A 162 10.26 -2.97 -6.87
C LEU A 162 9.39 -1.93 -6.16
N ASN A 163 8.39 -1.42 -6.85
CA ASN A 163 7.52 -0.36 -6.37
C ASN A 163 6.29 -0.91 -5.67
N PHE A 164 5.95 -0.34 -4.50
CA PHE A 164 4.78 -0.67 -3.70
C PHE A 164 3.89 0.57 -3.51
N GLY A 165 3.06 0.88 -4.51
CA GLY A 165 2.09 1.97 -4.45
C GLY A 165 2.41 3.16 -5.35
N THR A 166 2.09 4.35 -4.89
CA THR A 166 1.92 5.56 -5.70
C THR A 166 3.21 6.24 -6.16
N LEU A 167 4.38 5.78 -5.74
CA LEU A 167 5.67 6.28 -6.22
C LEU A 167 6.07 5.74 -7.61
N LEU A 168 5.19 4.97 -8.27
CA LEU A 168 5.44 4.39 -9.60
C LEU A 168 5.85 5.42 -10.68
N PRO A 169 5.22 6.60 -10.80
CA PRO A 169 5.66 7.60 -11.78
C PRO A 169 7.10 8.08 -11.54
N ALA A 170 7.49 8.32 -10.29
CA ALA A 170 8.87 8.69 -9.95
C ALA A 170 9.84 7.55 -10.24
N ALA A 171 9.47 6.31 -9.91
CA ALA A 171 10.26 5.12 -10.24
C ALA A 171 10.51 4.97 -11.74
N LEU A 172 9.48 5.20 -12.58
CA LEU A 172 9.59 5.14 -14.04
C LEU A 172 10.51 6.23 -14.60
N SER A 173 10.37 7.47 -14.10
CA SER A 173 11.23 8.58 -14.53
C SER A 173 12.71 8.31 -14.21
N VAL A 174 13.00 7.83 -12.99
CA VAL A 174 14.36 7.44 -12.60
C VAL A 174 14.87 6.27 -13.42
N ALA A 175 14.01 5.28 -13.68
CA ALA A 175 14.38 4.10 -14.45
C ALA A 175 14.72 4.41 -15.90
N GLU A 176 14.12 5.44 -16.51
CA GLU A 176 14.50 5.90 -17.85
C GLU A 176 15.95 6.40 -17.89
N LYS A 177 16.37 7.16 -16.87
CA LYS A 177 17.72 7.72 -16.76
C LYS A 177 18.78 6.65 -16.46
N LEU A 178 18.44 5.67 -15.63
CA LEU A 178 19.35 4.62 -15.16
C LEU A 178 19.28 3.33 -16.00
N ASN A 179 18.42 3.27 -17.00
CA ASN A 179 18.06 2.04 -17.73
C ASN A 179 17.69 0.89 -16.78
N ALA A 180 16.91 1.18 -15.73
CA ALA A 180 16.50 0.20 -14.72
C ALA A 180 15.21 -0.54 -15.11
N THR A 181 15.04 -1.75 -14.60
CA THR A 181 13.77 -2.48 -14.61
C THR A 181 12.83 -1.89 -13.55
N VAL A 182 11.53 -1.79 -13.83
CA VAL A 182 10.52 -1.40 -12.85
C VAL A 182 9.42 -2.45 -12.79
N VAL A 183 9.13 -2.90 -11.57
CA VAL A 183 8.04 -3.82 -11.26
C VAL A 183 7.07 -3.13 -10.32
N ASP A 184 5.81 -3.04 -10.72
CA ASP A 184 4.71 -2.72 -9.80
C ASP A 184 4.34 -3.98 -9.04
N MET A 185 4.69 -4.04 -7.76
CA MET A 185 4.55 -5.23 -6.93
C MET A 185 3.09 -5.50 -6.55
N ARG A 186 2.22 -4.48 -6.55
CA ARG A 186 0.78 -4.60 -6.30
C ARG A 186 0.41 -5.15 -4.92
N PHE A 187 1.06 -6.23 -4.48
CA PHE A 187 0.77 -6.96 -3.26
C PHE A 187 1.98 -6.98 -2.33
N VAL A 188 1.75 -6.57 -1.09
CA VAL A 188 2.72 -6.77 0.00
C VAL A 188 2.51 -8.14 0.63
N LYS A 189 1.25 -8.65 0.61
CA LYS A 189 0.89 -9.96 1.12
C LYS A 189 -0.32 -10.54 0.36
N PRO A 190 -0.21 -11.75 -0.21
CA PRO A 190 1.05 -12.47 -0.41
C PRO A 190 1.96 -11.71 -1.37
N ILE A 191 3.26 -11.76 -1.14
CA ILE A 191 4.24 -11.11 -2.02
C ILE A 191 4.58 -12.02 -3.22
N ASP A 192 4.92 -11.44 -4.36
CA ASP A 192 5.33 -12.19 -5.56
C ASP A 192 6.79 -12.64 -5.42
N GLU A 193 7.01 -13.73 -4.67
CA GLU A 193 8.35 -14.28 -4.44
C GLU A 193 9.05 -14.66 -5.74
N ALA A 194 8.31 -15.24 -6.71
CA ALA A 194 8.89 -15.64 -7.99
C ALA A 194 9.48 -14.44 -8.74
N ARG A 195 8.80 -13.30 -8.73
CA ARG A 195 9.28 -12.06 -9.35
C ARG A 195 10.51 -11.51 -8.62
N ILE A 196 10.51 -11.52 -7.29
CA ILE A 196 11.67 -11.07 -6.50
C ILE A 196 12.90 -11.92 -6.82
N LEU A 197 12.74 -13.24 -6.88
CA LEU A 197 13.85 -14.15 -7.19
C LEU A 197 14.34 -13.98 -8.63
N GLU A 198 13.45 -13.80 -9.59
CA GLU A 198 13.81 -13.48 -10.98
C GLU A 198 14.64 -12.19 -11.06
N MET A 199 14.23 -11.14 -10.35
CA MET A 199 14.99 -9.89 -10.30
C MET A 199 16.36 -10.07 -9.62
N ALA A 200 16.42 -10.89 -8.56
CA ALA A 200 17.67 -11.20 -7.89
C ALA A 200 18.66 -11.98 -8.76
N ASP A 201 18.17 -12.81 -9.67
CA ASP A 201 18.99 -13.62 -10.57
C ASP A 201 19.47 -12.86 -11.82
N THR A 202 18.81 -11.75 -12.14
CA THR A 202 19.04 -11.03 -13.41
C THR A 202 19.59 -9.62 -13.23
N HIS A 203 19.63 -9.09 -12.01
CA HIS A 203 20.08 -7.73 -11.72
C HIS A 203 21.13 -7.70 -10.61
N ASP A 204 22.00 -6.70 -10.66
CA ASP A 204 23.06 -6.50 -9.67
C ASP A 204 22.51 -5.91 -8.36
N VAL A 205 21.47 -5.07 -8.47
CA VAL A 205 20.87 -4.33 -7.35
C VAL A 205 19.35 -4.42 -7.43
N ILE A 206 18.73 -4.71 -6.30
CA ILE A 206 17.29 -4.54 -6.07
C ILE A 206 17.08 -3.27 -5.25
N VAL A 207 16.12 -2.45 -5.66
CA VAL A 207 15.66 -1.27 -4.92
C VAL A 207 14.19 -1.47 -4.59
N THR A 208 13.80 -1.36 -3.32
CA THR A 208 12.39 -1.32 -2.94
C THR A 208 11.95 0.11 -2.69
N LEU A 209 10.73 0.46 -3.10
CA LEU A 209 10.18 1.80 -2.98
C LEU A 209 8.78 1.75 -2.39
N GLU A 210 8.60 2.38 -1.22
CA GLU A 210 7.34 2.38 -0.47
C GLU A 210 7.11 3.67 0.32
N GLU A 211 5.86 4.12 0.45
CA GLU A 211 5.46 5.18 1.37
C GLU A 211 5.00 4.59 2.72
N ASN A 212 5.88 3.85 3.37
CA ASN A 212 5.71 3.25 4.70
C ASN A 212 7.07 3.24 5.40
N ALA A 213 7.08 3.17 6.72
CA ALA A 213 8.33 2.99 7.48
C ALA A 213 9.12 1.81 6.92
N ILE A 214 10.43 1.98 6.71
CA ILE A 214 11.32 0.94 6.19
C ILE A 214 11.26 -0.29 7.12
N GLN A 215 11.23 -0.06 8.43
CA GLN A 215 11.21 -1.11 9.43
C GLN A 215 9.88 -1.91 9.37
N GLY A 216 10.01 -3.17 9.00
CA GLY A 216 8.87 -4.08 8.89
C GLY A 216 7.95 -3.83 7.68
N GLY A 217 8.30 -2.90 6.79
CA GLY A 217 7.52 -2.57 5.59
C GLY A 217 7.67 -3.59 4.45
N ALA A 218 7.32 -3.17 3.24
CA ALA A 218 7.39 -4.01 2.05
C ALA A 218 8.83 -4.36 1.66
N GLY A 219 9.77 -3.42 1.81
CA GLY A 219 11.20 -3.68 1.60
C GLY A 219 11.75 -4.74 2.57
N SER A 220 11.27 -4.76 3.82
CA SER A 220 11.60 -5.83 4.76
C SER A 220 11.07 -7.18 4.29
N ALA A 221 9.87 -7.26 3.70
CA ALA A 221 9.35 -8.50 3.12
C ALA A 221 10.21 -9.01 1.96
N VAL A 222 10.70 -8.12 1.10
CA VAL A 222 11.63 -8.47 0.02
C VAL A 222 12.94 -9.03 0.60
N SER A 223 13.50 -8.38 1.63
CA SER A 223 14.70 -8.86 2.33
C SER A 223 14.50 -10.26 2.93
N GLU A 224 13.34 -10.53 3.53
CA GLU A 224 13.01 -11.86 4.07
C GLU A 224 12.96 -12.93 2.98
N VAL A 225 12.37 -12.62 1.82
CA VAL A 225 12.36 -13.55 0.66
C VAL A 225 13.76 -13.81 0.16
N LEU A 226 14.58 -12.80 -0.05
CA LEU A 226 15.97 -12.95 -0.51
C LEU A 226 16.78 -13.81 0.47
N ASN A 227 16.71 -13.51 1.76
CA ASN A 227 17.44 -14.25 2.79
C ASN A 227 16.98 -15.71 2.90
N SER A 228 15.68 -16.00 2.84
CA SER A 228 15.15 -17.36 2.94
C SER A 228 15.57 -18.25 1.75
N HIS A 229 15.89 -17.64 0.60
CA HIS A 229 16.38 -18.33 -0.59
C HIS A 229 17.89 -18.23 -0.81
N GLY A 230 18.64 -17.71 0.19
CA GLY A 230 20.10 -17.59 0.14
C GLY A 230 20.60 -16.64 -0.96
N LYS A 231 19.80 -15.66 -1.38
CA LYS A 231 20.21 -14.65 -2.36
C LYS A 231 21.06 -13.58 -1.68
N THR A 232 22.13 -13.18 -2.35
CA THR A 232 23.09 -12.16 -1.88
C THR A 232 23.06 -10.89 -2.71
N THR A 233 22.06 -10.75 -3.57
CA THR A 233 21.86 -9.56 -4.40
C THR A 233 21.74 -8.32 -3.52
N ALA A 234 22.47 -7.27 -3.86
CA ALA A 234 22.45 -6.03 -3.09
C ALA A 234 21.03 -5.43 -3.05
N LEU A 235 20.58 -5.05 -1.85
CA LEU A 235 19.24 -4.53 -1.61
C LEU A 235 19.29 -3.13 -1.00
N LEU A 236 18.74 -2.14 -1.71
CA LEU A 236 18.48 -0.80 -1.20
C LEU A 236 16.98 -0.65 -0.88
N GLN A 237 16.67 -0.33 0.37
CA GLN A 237 15.29 -0.10 0.80
C GLN A 237 15.05 1.40 0.92
N LEU A 238 14.14 1.94 0.10
CA LEU A 238 13.70 3.33 0.12
C LEU A 238 12.26 3.40 0.65
N GLY A 239 12.09 4.13 1.74
CA GLY A 239 10.82 4.30 2.44
C GLY A 239 10.90 5.42 3.46
N LEU A 240 9.89 5.51 4.32
CA LEU A 240 9.85 6.56 5.34
C LEU A 240 10.91 6.32 6.40
N PRO A 241 11.71 7.35 6.73
CA PRO A 241 12.81 7.26 7.69
C PRO A 241 12.30 7.15 9.14
N ASP A 242 13.22 6.85 10.06
CA ASP A 242 12.94 6.65 11.49
C ASP A 242 12.80 8.00 12.24
N PHE A 243 11.92 8.88 11.73
CA PHE A 243 11.46 10.09 12.41
C PHE A 243 10.06 10.49 11.95
N PHE A 244 9.33 11.26 12.78
CA PHE A 244 8.02 11.75 12.42
C PHE A 244 8.12 12.92 11.42
N ILE A 245 7.58 12.73 10.22
CA ILE A 245 7.64 13.69 9.13
C ILE A 245 6.77 14.91 9.47
N PRO A 246 7.33 16.13 9.44
CA PRO A 246 6.60 17.35 9.81
C PRO A 246 5.47 17.68 8.83
N GLN A 247 4.69 18.70 9.19
CA GLN A 247 3.64 19.24 8.33
C GLN A 247 4.26 20.00 7.16
N GLY A 248 3.68 19.80 5.98
CA GLY A 248 4.05 20.49 4.73
C GLY A 248 3.10 20.10 3.62
N THR A 249 3.38 20.43 2.39
CA THR A 249 2.74 19.81 1.25
C THR A 249 3.26 18.38 1.09
N GLN A 250 2.50 17.49 0.44
CA GLN A 250 2.98 16.15 0.16
C GLN A 250 4.30 16.16 -0.63
N GLN A 251 4.41 17.07 -1.61
CA GLN A 251 5.59 17.21 -2.44
C GLN A 251 6.83 17.66 -1.65
N GLU A 252 6.69 18.66 -0.76
CA GLU A 252 7.77 19.10 0.13
C GLU A 252 8.21 17.99 1.07
N ALA A 253 7.26 17.27 1.67
CA ALA A 253 7.56 16.16 2.56
C ALA A 253 8.30 15.02 1.86
N LEU A 254 7.89 14.64 0.64
CA LEU A 254 8.60 13.64 -0.16
C LEU A 254 10.02 14.10 -0.53
N ALA A 255 10.22 15.37 -0.87
CA ALA A 255 11.54 15.92 -1.17
C ALA A 255 12.44 15.96 0.08
N GLU A 256 11.89 16.33 1.26
CA GLU A 256 12.64 16.35 2.52
C GLU A 256 13.20 14.98 2.90
N ILE A 257 12.43 13.92 2.65
CA ILE A 257 12.84 12.53 2.94
C ILE A 257 13.48 11.82 1.73
N GLN A 258 13.76 12.56 0.66
CA GLN A 258 14.40 12.05 -0.56
C GLN A 258 13.61 10.89 -1.25
N LEU A 259 12.29 10.93 -1.18
CA LEU A 259 11.39 10.01 -1.92
C LEU A 259 10.73 10.69 -3.12
N ASP A 260 11.15 11.91 -3.48
CA ASP A 260 10.86 12.50 -4.78
C ASP A 260 11.78 11.91 -5.86
N GLU A 261 11.52 12.21 -7.13
CA GLU A 261 12.29 11.69 -8.27
C GLU A 261 13.80 11.91 -8.11
N LYS A 262 14.20 13.13 -7.71
CA LYS A 262 15.61 13.48 -7.54
C LYS A 262 16.27 12.70 -6.40
N GLY A 263 15.62 12.63 -5.26
CA GLY A 263 16.13 11.92 -4.10
C GLY A 263 16.27 10.42 -4.34
N ILE A 264 15.28 9.80 -5.00
CA ILE A 264 15.35 8.37 -5.39
C ILE A 264 16.54 8.14 -6.32
N GLU A 265 16.73 8.97 -7.35
CA GLU A 265 17.86 8.86 -8.29
C GLU A 265 19.20 8.98 -7.58
N GLU A 266 19.37 10.01 -6.74
CA GLU A 266 20.62 10.26 -6.00
C GLU A 266 20.98 9.10 -5.05
N GLN A 267 20.01 8.55 -4.32
CA GLN A 267 20.21 7.42 -3.42
C GLN A 267 20.60 6.14 -4.17
N ILE A 268 19.95 5.84 -5.30
CA ILE A 268 20.32 4.68 -6.12
C ILE A 268 21.73 4.83 -6.67
N ILE A 269 22.07 6.01 -7.23
CA ILE A 269 23.43 6.27 -7.76
C ILE A 269 24.48 6.17 -6.66
N ALA A 270 24.22 6.71 -5.48
CA ALA A 270 25.16 6.62 -4.34
C ALA A 270 25.38 5.18 -3.92
N PHE A 271 24.32 4.37 -3.85
CA PHE A 271 24.39 2.96 -3.47
C PHE A 271 25.16 2.10 -4.47
N ILE A 272 25.05 2.37 -5.77
CA ILE A 272 25.78 1.63 -6.82
C ILE A 272 27.28 1.96 -6.81
N LYS A 273 27.66 3.18 -6.40
CA LYS A 273 29.06 3.65 -6.40
C LYS A 273 29.84 3.28 -5.15
N GLY A 274 29.16 3.04 -4.03
CA GLY A 274 29.77 2.73 -2.73
C GLY A 274 29.97 1.27 -2.50
#